data_7ee3bbc2307cda85c964a90fd55e2256
#
_entry.id   7ee3bbc2307cda85c964a90fd55e2256
#
_cell.length_a   1.000
_cell.length_b   1.000
_cell.length_c   1.000
_cell.angle_alpha   90.00
_cell.angle_beta   90.00
_cell.angle_gamma   90.00
#
_symmetry.space_group_name_H-M   'P 1'
#
loop_
_entity.id
_entity.type
_entity.pdbx_description
1 polymer ?
#
loop_
_entity_poly.entity_id
_entity_poly.type
_entity_poly.pdbx_seq_one_letter_code
_entity_poly.pdbx_strand_id
1 'polypeptide(L)'
;RTWRHRLRSLGAIGDQKYPSSGVEGVLAEYFGEARLKDALTNVVIPSYEIERRVPFFFKSLAAQQMDSHDFPMWQVARATSAAPTYFEPARIPAGGNGDYWALIDGGVFANNPAACALVEAQSLFPDAERFAVISLGTGMTVRRIAYEDARHWGVARWAKPVLDIVLDSASETVDYQLSQLLPRDSYYRLQTTIEKSISRLDETGTEHLRRLHLAGEKMVREAFD
;
A
#
# COMPACT_ATOMS: atom_id res chain seq x y z
N ARG A 1 -2.72 -27.63 7.15
CA ARG A 1 -1.62 -26.82 7.73
C ARG A 1 -2.11 -25.52 8.38
N THR A 2 -3.26 -24.97 7.98
CA THR A 2 -3.85 -23.70 8.48
C THR A 2 -4.50 -23.79 9.87
N TRP A 3 -4.90 -24.96 10.32
CA TRP A 3 -5.66 -25.14 11.58
C TRP A 3 -4.79 -25.03 12.86
N ARG A 4 -3.53 -25.46 12.78
CA ARG A 4 -2.59 -25.35 13.92
C ARG A 4 -2.15 -23.92 14.22
N HIS A 5 -2.13 -23.04 13.23
CA HIS A 5 -1.82 -21.62 13.40
C HIS A 5 -2.98 -20.86 14.07
N ARG A 6 -4.23 -21.17 13.72
CA ARG A 6 -5.42 -20.57 14.39
C ARG A 6 -5.51 -20.87 15.87
N LEU A 7 -5.04 -22.03 16.32
CA LEU A 7 -5.03 -22.39 17.75
C LEU A 7 -3.92 -21.67 18.54
N ARG A 8 -2.83 -21.26 17.91
CA ARG A 8 -1.79 -20.43 18.54
C ARG A 8 -2.20 -18.96 18.67
N SER A 9 -2.93 -18.43 17.69
CA SER A 9 -3.40 -17.04 17.71
C SER A 9 -4.56 -16.78 18.69
N LEU A 10 -5.23 -17.81 19.19
CA LEU A 10 -6.25 -17.68 20.25
C LEU A 10 -5.66 -17.45 21.64
N GLY A 11 -4.35 -17.58 21.80
CA GLY A 11 -3.64 -17.40 23.09
C GLY A 11 -2.75 -16.17 23.18
N ALA A 12 -2.52 -15.43 22.09
CA ALA A 12 -1.63 -14.28 22.06
C ALA A 12 -2.34 -13.06 21.45
N ILE A 13 -2.83 -12.19 22.27
CA ILE A 13 -3.12 -10.80 21.92
C ILE A 13 -1.74 -10.16 21.62
N GLY A 14 -1.22 -10.32 20.39
CA GLY A 14 0.07 -9.75 20.06
C GLY A 14 0.81 -10.32 18.85
N ASP A 15 0.42 -11.48 18.30
CA ASP A 15 1.13 -12.05 17.16
C ASP A 15 0.52 -11.58 15.81
N GLN A 16 1.39 -11.42 14.80
CA GLN A 16 0.97 -11.15 13.42
C GLN A 16 0.04 -12.27 12.90
N LYS A 17 -0.87 -11.91 12.01
CA LYS A 17 -1.87 -12.84 11.51
C LYS A 17 -1.27 -13.95 10.62
N TYR A 18 -0.23 -13.60 9.85
CA TYR A 18 0.43 -14.50 8.91
C TYR A 18 1.95 -14.49 9.08
N PRO A 19 2.63 -15.66 9.01
CA PRO A 19 4.08 -15.71 8.95
C PRO A 19 4.58 -15.13 7.62
N SER A 20 5.65 -14.34 7.66
CA SER A 20 6.25 -13.70 6.49
C SER A 20 6.80 -14.70 5.46
N SER A 21 7.27 -15.88 5.91
CA SER A 21 7.87 -16.90 5.04
C SER A 21 6.98 -17.34 3.88
N GLY A 22 5.66 -17.29 4.05
CA GLY A 22 4.72 -17.64 2.99
C GLY A 22 4.69 -16.62 1.85
N VAL A 23 4.61 -15.34 2.19
CA VAL A 23 4.62 -14.26 1.21
C VAL A 23 5.99 -14.08 0.60
N GLU A 24 7.06 -14.21 1.37
CA GLU A 24 8.44 -14.11 0.89
C GLU A 24 8.77 -15.18 -0.15
N GLY A 25 8.33 -16.43 0.06
CA GLY A 25 8.49 -17.50 -0.92
C GLY A 25 7.81 -17.19 -2.25
N VAL A 26 6.56 -16.70 -2.21
CA VAL A 26 5.82 -16.32 -3.42
C VAL A 26 6.47 -15.13 -4.13
N LEU A 27 6.88 -14.11 -3.38
CA LEU A 27 7.53 -12.93 -3.96
C LEU A 27 8.89 -13.28 -4.58
N ALA A 28 9.68 -14.13 -3.92
CA ALA A 28 10.96 -14.60 -4.46
C ALA A 28 10.76 -15.42 -5.75
N GLU A 29 9.76 -16.31 -5.79
CA GLU A 29 9.42 -17.06 -7.00
C GLU A 29 8.97 -16.13 -8.14
N TYR A 30 8.12 -15.13 -7.84
CA TYR A 30 7.54 -14.24 -8.84
C TYR A 30 8.57 -13.25 -9.42
N PHE A 31 9.39 -12.65 -8.58
CA PHE A 31 10.36 -11.64 -9.00
C PHE A 31 11.74 -12.21 -9.38
N GLY A 32 12.07 -13.43 -8.95
CA GLY A 32 13.38 -14.05 -9.23
C GLY A 32 14.53 -13.13 -8.88
N GLU A 33 15.43 -12.91 -9.84
CA GLU A 33 16.63 -12.07 -9.68
C GLU A 33 16.39 -10.59 -10.02
N ALA A 34 15.15 -10.18 -10.34
CA ALA A 34 14.84 -8.79 -10.71
C ALA A 34 15.21 -7.83 -9.60
N ARG A 35 15.82 -6.72 -9.97
CA ARG A 35 16.22 -5.66 -9.05
C ARG A 35 15.49 -4.35 -9.35
N LEU A 36 15.48 -3.45 -8.38
CA LEU A 36 14.80 -2.17 -8.51
C LEU A 36 15.32 -1.33 -9.69
N LYS A 37 16.62 -1.37 -9.96
CA LYS A 37 17.24 -0.67 -11.12
C LYS A 37 16.79 -1.21 -12.47
N ASP A 38 16.28 -2.45 -12.53
CA ASP A 38 15.83 -3.09 -13.77
C ASP A 38 14.42 -2.66 -14.17
N ALA A 39 13.78 -1.77 -13.41
CA ALA A 39 12.44 -1.27 -13.72
C ALA A 39 12.41 -0.59 -15.10
N LEU A 40 11.43 -0.99 -15.94
CA LEU A 40 11.30 -0.50 -17.32
C LEU A 40 10.93 0.99 -17.42
N THR A 41 10.44 1.57 -16.34
CA THR A 41 10.13 2.99 -16.20
C THR A 41 10.54 3.47 -14.79
N ASN A 42 10.50 4.79 -14.59
CA ASN A 42 10.74 5.32 -13.24
C ASN A 42 9.63 4.88 -12.29
N VAL A 43 10.00 4.23 -11.21
CA VAL A 43 9.07 3.81 -10.16
C VAL A 43 9.46 4.41 -8.81
N VAL A 44 8.41 4.72 -8.02
CA VAL A 44 8.53 5.14 -6.61
C VAL A 44 7.58 4.27 -5.81
N ILE A 45 8.14 3.50 -4.88
CA ILE A 45 7.37 2.56 -4.07
C ILE A 45 7.50 2.99 -2.60
N PRO A 46 6.40 3.41 -1.95
CA PRO A 46 6.44 3.88 -0.56
C PRO A 46 6.51 2.72 0.42
N SER A 47 7.23 2.94 1.51
CA SER A 47 7.24 2.12 2.72
C SER A 47 7.48 3.04 3.91
N TYR A 48 7.30 2.57 5.15
CA TYR A 48 7.51 3.41 6.33
C TYR A 48 8.56 2.78 7.24
N GLU A 49 9.60 3.54 7.57
CA GLU A 49 10.67 3.11 8.46
C GLU A 49 10.28 3.41 9.91
N ILE A 50 10.10 2.35 10.71
CA ILE A 50 9.49 2.45 12.05
C ILE A 50 10.47 2.85 13.15
N GLU A 51 11.76 2.55 13.03
CA GLU A 51 12.75 2.89 14.05
C GLU A 51 13.13 4.38 13.98
N ARG A 52 13.27 4.93 12.76
CA ARG A 52 13.54 6.35 12.52
C ARG A 52 12.27 7.20 12.39
N ARG A 53 11.11 6.54 12.22
CA ARG A 53 9.79 7.17 12.10
C ARG A 53 9.68 8.16 10.93
N VAL A 54 10.13 7.70 9.76
CA VAL A 54 10.11 8.50 8.53
C VAL A 54 9.55 7.72 7.34
N PRO A 55 8.92 8.41 6.36
CA PRO A 55 8.62 7.82 5.06
C PRO A 55 9.90 7.29 4.40
N PHE A 56 9.80 6.14 3.79
CA PHE A 56 10.86 5.53 3.01
C PHE A 56 10.36 5.30 1.58
N PHE A 57 11.16 5.67 0.59
CA PHE A 57 10.81 5.49 -0.81
C PHE A 57 11.87 4.66 -1.53
N PHE A 58 11.48 3.54 -2.07
CA PHE A 58 12.27 2.83 -3.05
C PHE A 58 12.11 3.52 -4.40
N LYS A 59 13.23 3.98 -4.99
CA LYS A 59 13.24 4.76 -6.24
C LYS A 59 14.15 4.08 -7.25
N SER A 60 13.64 3.71 -8.41
CA SER A 60 14.43 3.03 -9.44
C SER A 60 15.59 3.90 -9.95
N LEU A 61 15.40 5.21 -10.09
CA LEU A 61 16.47 6.11 -10.51
C LEU A 61 17.62 6.15 -9.48
N ALA A 62 17.31 6.18 -8.19
CA ALA A 62 18.34 6.12 -7.15
C ALA A 62 19.07 4.76 -7.17
N ALA A 63 18.35 3.68 -7.46
CA ALA A 63 18.91 2.34 -7.62
C ALA A 63 19.86 2.23 -8.83
N GLN A 64 19.57 2.95 -9.92
CA GLN A 64 20.45 3.02 -11.08
C GLN A 64 21.72 3.83 -10.83
N GLN A 65 21.68 4.79 -9.92
CA GLN A 65 22.80 5.67 -9.60
C GLN A 65 23.68 5.20 -8.45
N MET A 66 23.10 4.44 -7.51
CA MET A 66 23.77 4.01 -6.27
C MET A 66 23.40 2.58 -5.91
N ASP A 67 24.40 1.69 -5.87
CA ASP A 67 24.20 0.28 -5.51
C ASP A 67 23.54 0.09 -4.12
N SER A 68 23.77 1.01 -3.19
CA SER A 68 23.15 1.00 -1.86
C SER A 68 21.64 1.21 -1.88
N HIS A 69 21.08 1.70 -2.98
CA HIS A 69 19.65 1.90 -3.20
C HIS A 69 19.03 0.86 -4.13
N ASP A 70 19.86 -0.07 -4.66
CA ASP A 70 19.39 -1.14 -5.52
C ASP A 70 19.04 -2.37 -4.71
N PHE A 71 17.75 -2.58 -4.51
CA PHE A 71 17.21 -3.70 -3.73
C PHE A 71 16.64 -4.78 -4.66
N PRO A 72 16.70 -6.06 -4.27
CA PRO A 72 15.90 -7.10 -4.92
C PRO A 72 14.40 -6.74 -4.90
N MET A 73 13.72 -6.88 -6.04
CA MET A 73 12.30 -6.50 -6.16
C MET A 73 11.40 -7.25 -5.19
N TRP A 74 11.70 -8.51 -4.87
CA TRP A 74 10.94 -9.26 -3.87
C TRP A 74 11.03 -8.63 -2.47
N GLN A 75 12.19 -8.04 -2.10
CA GLN A 75 12.34 -7.32 -0.82
C GLN A 75 11.57 -6.01 -0.82
N VAL A 76 11.59 -5.28 -1.94
CA VAL A 76 10.80 -4.05 -2.12
C VAL A 76 9.31 -4.35 -1.96
N ALA A 77 8.83 -5.37 -2.68
CA ALA A 77 7.44 -5.81 -2.59
C ALA A 77 7.07 -6.29 -1.17
N ARG A 78 7.97 -7.04 -0.51
CA ARG A 78 7.79 -7.49 0.88
C ARG A 78 7.66 -6.31 1.85
N ALA A 79 8.50 -5.29 1.70
CA ALA A 79 8.50 -4.12 2.56
C ALA A 79 7.22 -3.29 2.40
N THR A 80 6.87 -2.94 1.15
CA THR A 80 5.68 -2.11 0.86
C THR A 80 4.36 -2.80 1.18
N SER A 81 4.34 -4.14 1.28
CA SER A 81 3.16 -4.94 1.64
C SER A 81 3.17 -5.46 3.08
N ALA A 82 4.09 -5.01 3.92
CA ALA A 82 4.18 -5.39 5.33
C ALA A 82 3.10 -4.71 6.19
N ALA A 83 1.83 -4.95 5.86
CA ALA A 83 0.68 -4.32 6.52
C ALA A 83 0.66 -4.67 8.02
N PRO A 84 0.67 -3.67 8.93
CA PRO A 84 0.58 -3.89 10.36
C PRO A 84 -0.61 -4.77 10.72
N THR A 85 -0.47 -5.63 11.70
CA THR A 85 -1.41 -6.67 12.13
C THR A 85 -1.50 -7.90 11.22
N TYR A 86 -1.18 -7.79 9.93
CA TYR A 86 -1.15 -8.92 9.00
C TYR A 86 0.22 -9.59 8.98
N PHE A 87 1.28 -8.78 8.87
CA PHE A 87 2.66 -9.25 8.77
C PHE A 87 3.57 -8.52 9.76
N GLU A 88 4.67 -9.16 10.11
CA GLU A 88 5.78 -8.50 10.79
C GLU A 88 6.46 -7.47 9.88
N PRO A 89 7.11 -6.44 10.45
CA PRO A 89 7.94 -5.51 9.69
C PRO A 89 8.99 -6.25 8.84
N ALA A 90 9.24 -5.77 7.64
CA ALA A 90 10.30 -6.29 6.79
C ALA A 90 11.66 -5.74 7.25
N ARG A 91 12.65 -6.64 7.44
CA ARG A 91 14.02 -6.25 7.74
C ARG A 91 14.86 -6.34 6.48
N ILE A 92 15.20 -5.18 5.90
CA ILE A 92 15.94 -5.07 4.65
C ILE A 92 17.38 -4.63 4.94
N PRO A 93 18.42 -5.35 4.47
CA PRO A 93 19.81 -4.91 4.64
C PRO A 93 20.04 -3.53 4.04
N ALA A 94 20.73 -2.64 4.79
CA ALA A 94 21.02 -1.26 4.39
C ALA A 94 22.45 -1.08 3.84
N GLY A 95 23.09 -2.14 3.34
CA GLY A 95 24.49 -2.14 2.87
C GLY A 95 25.49 -2.17 4.02
N GLY A 96 26.52 -2.84 4.09
CA GLY A 96 27.63 -2.90 5.04
C GLY A 96 27.33 -2.85 6.56
N ASN A 97 28.21 -3.44 7.35
CA ASN A 97 28.23 -3.37 8.83
C ASN A 97 27.00 -3.92 9.61
N GLY A 98 26.10 -4.66 8.97
CA GLY A 98 24.92 -5.21 9.64
C GLY A 98 23.77 -4.21 9.83
N ASP A 99 23.85 -3.04 9.22
CA ASP A 99 22.78 -2.05 9.18
C ASP A 99 21.57 -2.56 8.39
N TYR A 100 20.38 -2.15 8.78
CA TYR A 100 19.12 -2.54 8.15
C TYR A 100 18.08 -1.43 8.21
N TRP A 101 17.06 -1.58 7.39
CA TRP A 101 15.80 -0.83 7.44
C TRP A 101 14.71 -1.71 8.05
N ALA A 102 13.97 -1.17 9.03
CA ALA A 102 12.80 -1.82 9.62
C ALA A 102 11.53 -1.21 9.01
N LEU A 103 11.00 -1.87 7.99
CA LEU A 103 9.99 -1.31 7.10
C LEU A 103 8.61 -1.96 7.27
N ILE A 104 7.57 -1.13 7.23
CA ILE A 104 6.18 -1.54 7.14
C ILE A 104 5.52 -0.96 5.88
N ASP A 105 4.31 -1.42 5.59
CA ASP A 105 3.49 -1.01 4.45
C ASP A 105 3.44 0.51 4.28
N GLY A 106 3.68 0.98 3.07
CA GLY A 106 3.62 2.40 2.72
C GLY A 106 2.22 3.00 2.80
N GLY A 107 1.17 2.17 2.76
CA GLY A 107 -0.21 2.60 2.90
C GLY A 107 -0.49 3.33 4.22
N VAL A 108 0.33 3.13 5.26
CA VAL A 108 0.15 3.85 6.55
C VAL A 108 0.26 5.37 6.42
N PHE A 109 0.87 5.90 5.36
CA PHE A 109 0.96 7.34 5.10
C PHE A 109 0.65 7.72 3.65
N ALA A 110 0.84 6.82 2.69
CA ALA A 110 0.68 7.04 1.26
C ALA A 110 -0.22 5.97 0.62
N ASN A 111 -1.43 5.76 1.20
CA ASN A 111 -2.41 4.79 0.68
C ASN A 111 -2.91 5.18 -0.73
N ASN A 112 -2.83 6.45 -1.09
CA ASN A 112 -2.88 6.95 -2.45
C ASN A 112 -1.53 7.63 -2.76
N PRO A 113 -0.59 6.97 -3.45
CA PRO A 113 0.74 7.51 -3.68
C PRO A 113 0.81 8.52 -4.84
N ALA A 114 -0.32 8.94 -5.42
CA ALA A 114 -0.36 9.79 -6.60
C ALA A 114 0.34 11.16 -6.39
N ALA A 115 0.23 11.76 -5.18
CA ALA A 115 0.96 12.99 -4.87
C ALA A 115 2.47 12.75 -4.80
N CYS A 116 2.91 11.63 -4.22
CA CYS A 116 4.33 11.26 -4.19
C CYS A 116 4.87 11.05 -5.61
N ALA A 117 4.09 10.40 -6.48
CA ALA A 117 4.46 10.19 -7.87
C ALA A 117 4.56 11.52 -8.64
N LEU A 118 3.62 12.45 -8.43
CA LEU A 118 3.67 13.78 -9.07
C LEU A 118 4.91 14.57 -8.66
N VAL A 119 5.19 14.63 -7.35
CA VAL A 119 6.37 15.34 -6.82
C VAL A 119 7.67 14.73 -7.37
N GLU A 120 7.76 13.42 -7.44
CA GLU A 120 8.91 12.75 -8.04
C GLU A 120 9.02 13.06 -9.54
N ALA A 121 7.92 13.00 -10.29
CA ALA A 121 7.91 13.33 -11.70
C ALA A 121 8.34 14.78 -11.96
N GLN A 122 7.88 15.74 -11.17
CA GLN A 122 8.31 17.14 -11.26
C GLN A 122 9.81 17.31 -10.99
N SER A 123 10.35 16.54 -10.06
CA SER A 123 11.79 16.55 -9.78
C SER A 123 12.62 15.93 -10.91
N LEU A 124 12.09 14.88 -11.56
CA LEU A 124 12.78 14.17 -12.64
C LEU A 124 12.68 14.90 -13.99
N PHE A 125 11.61 15.64 -14.19
CA PHE A 125 11.32 16.33 -15.46
C PHE A 125 11.04 17.81 -15.22
N PRO A 126 12.04 18.58 -14.75
CA PRO A 126 11.83 19.99 -14.37
C PRO A 126 11.41 20.90 -15.54
N ASP A 127 11.73 20.51 -16.77
CA ASP A 127 11.38 21.26 -17.98
C ASP A 127 10.01 20.85 -18.57
N ALA A 128 9.29 19.90 -17.94
CA ALA A 128 7.97 19.49 -18.43
C ALA A 128 6.94 20.59 -18.10
N GLU A 129 6.26 21.06 -19.15
CA GLU A 129 5.23 22.10 -19.01
C GLU A 129 3.95 21.58 -18.36
N ARG A 130 3.66 20.29 -18.48
CA ARG A 130 2.44 19.67 -17.95
C ARG A 130 2.68 18.24 -17.48
N PHE A 131 1.91 17.87 -16.44
CA PHE A 131 1.84 16.49 -15.94
C PHE A 131 0.39 16.03 -15.98
N ALA A 132 0.16 14.81 -16.47
CA ALA A 132 -1.11 14.10 -16.32
C ALA A 132 -0.94 13.01 -15.26
N VAL A 133 -1.85 12.96 -14.29
CA VAL A 133 -1.83 11.99 -13.21
C VAL A 133 -3.06 11.10 -13.30
N ILE A 134 -2.83 9.80 -13.40
CA ILE A 134 -3.89 8.78 -13.30
C ILE A 134 -3.71 8.06 -11.97
N SER A 135 -4.69 8.20 -11.07
CA SER A 135 -4.71 7.57 -9.76
C SER A 135 -5.70 6.42 -9.73
N LEU A 136 -5.18 5.19 -9.57
CA LEU A 136 -5.98 3.96 -9.54
C LEU A 136 -6.21 3.52 -8.10
N GLY A 137 -7.47 3.45 -7.68
CA GLY A 137 -7.86 2.93 -6.37
C GLY A 137 -8.13 1.44 -6.39
N THR A 138 -8.04 0.83 -5.22
CA THR A 138 -8.27 -0.61 -5.01
C THR A 138 -9.69 -0.94 -4.53
N GLY A 139 -10.57 0.04 -4.55
CA GLY A 139 -11.92 -0.04 -4.02
C GLY A 139 -12.03 0.52 -2.59
N MET A 140 -13.11 1.22 -2.33
CA MET A 140 -13.40 1.84 -1.03
C MET A 140 -14.66 1.22 -0.43
N THR A 141 -14.63 0.93 0.87
CA THR A 141 -15.80 0.42 1.60
C THR A 141 -16.42 1.52 2.43
N VAL A 142 -17.67 1.89 2.15
CA VAL A 142 -18.38 2.83 2.99
C VAL A 142 -18.77 2.15 4.30
N ARG A 143 -18.00 2.40 5.35
CA ARG A 143 -18.29 1.94 6.73
C ARG A 143 -18.82 3.09 7.55
N ARG A 144 -20.14 3.27 7.56
CA ARG A 144 -20.74 4.26 8.44
C ARG A 144 -20.51 3.87 9.89
N ILE A 145 -19.90 4.77 10.65
CA ILE A 145 -19.81 4.70 12.11
C ILE A 145 -20.90 5.64 12.63
N ALA A 146 -21.91 5.09 13.27
CA ALA A 146 -22.99 5.92 13.82
C ALA A 146 -22.46 6.71 15.02
N TYR A 147 -22.84 7.98 15.10
CA TYR A 147 -22.45 8.85 16.22
C TYR A 147 -22.85 8.26 17.57
N GLU A 148 -24.07 7.71 17.66
CA GLU A 148 -24.61 7.15 18.90
C GLU A 148 -23.82 5.92 19.39
N ASP A 149 -23.20 5.18 18.48
CA ASP A 149 -22.30 4.09 18.83
C ASP A 149 -20.92 4.61 19.27
N ALA A 150 -20.34 5.50 18.45
CA ALA A 150 -18.97 5.99 18.62
C ALA A 150 -18.79 6.85 19.86
N ARG A 151 -19.79 7.62 20.27
CA ARG A 151 -19.77 8.50 21.46
C ARG A 151 -19.47 7.76 22.77
N HIS A 152 -19.66 6.45 22.77
CA HIS A 152 -19.44 5.58 23.96
C HIS A 152 -18.20 4.69 23.80
N TRP A 153 -17.41 4.84 22.73
CA TRP A 153 -16.26 4.00 22.50
C TRP A 153 -15.05 4.44 23.31
N GLY A 154 -14.45 3.48 24.02
CA GLY A 154 -13.13 3.63 24.62
C GLY A 154 -12.02 3.17 23.65
N VAL A 155 -10.76 3.27 24.09
CA VAL A 155 -9.55 2.99 23.30
C VAL A 155 -9.63 1.64 22.57
N ALA A 156 -10.03 0.59 23.25
CA ALA A 156 -10.09 -0.77 22.67
C ALA A 156 -11.08 -0.87 21.48
N ARG A 157 -12.20 -0.13 21.53
CA ARG A 157 -13.17 -0.13 20.42
C ARG A 157 -12.72 0.75 19.27
N TRP A 158 -11.97 1.82 19.52
CA TRP A 158 -11.41 2.71 18.53
C TRP A 158 -10.22 2.12 17.76
N ALA A 159 -9.46 1.21 18.35
CA ALA A 159 -8.17 0.74 17.82
C ALA A 159 -8.23 0.28 16.35
N LYS A 160 -9.21 -0.55 16.00
CA LYS A 160 -9.36 -1.02 14.60
C LYS A 160 -10.00 0.03 13.68
N PRO A 161 -11.15 0.67 14.05
CA PRO A 161 -11.75 1.71 13.22
C PRO A 161 -10.82 2.89 12.93
N VAL A 162 -9.98 3.29 13.87
CA VAL A 162 -9.02 4.40 13.67
C VAL A 162 -8.03 4.08 12.54
N LEU A 163 -7.52 2.85 12.47
CA LEU A 163 -6.62 2.47 11.38
C LEU A 163 -7.32 2.55 10.01
N ASP A 164 -8.53 2.01 9.91
CA ASP A 164 -9.33 2.09 8.69
C ASP A 164 -9.56 3.57 8.29
N ILE A 165 -9.95 4.43 9.25
CA ILE A 165 -10.16 5.87 9.01
C ILE A 165 -8.89 6.58 8.53
N VAL A 166 -7.74 6.29 9.14
CA VAL A 166 -6.46 6.90 8.77
C VAL A 166 -6.07 6.54 7.33
N LEU A 167 -6.19 5.27 6.96
CA LEU A 167 -5.89 4.80 5.61
C LEU A 167 -6.83 5.44 4.56
N ASP A 168 -8.14 5.45 4.85
CA ASP A 168 -9.14 6.02 3.95
C ASP A 168 -8.95 7.54 3.83
N SER A 169 -8.80 8.25 4.97
CA SER A 169 -8.66 9.71 4.97
C SER A 169 -7.37 10.19 4.29
N ALA A 170 -6.27 9.47 4.42
CA ALA A 170 -5.03 9.77 3.71
C ALA A 170 -5.24 9.70 2.20
N SER A 171 -5.95 8.67 1.71
CA SER A 171 -6.27 8.52 0.29
C SER A 171 -7.17 9.64 -0.24
N GLU A 172 -8.24 9.96 0.49
CA GLU A 172 -9.20 11.01 0.12
C GLU A 172 -8.57 12.41 0.17
N THR A 173 -7.65 12.65 1.12
CA THR A 173 -6.92 13.93 1.22
C THR A 173 -6.05 14.14 -0.03
N VAL A 174 -5.34 13.13 -0.50
CA VAL A 174 -4.52 13.22 -1.73
C VAL A 174 -5.41 13.46 -2.94
N ASP A 175 -6.56 12.78 -3.05
CA ASP A 175 -7.51 12.99 -4.13
C ASP A 175 -8.02 14.43 -4.14
N TYR A 176 -8.46 14.95 -3.00
CA TYR A 176 -8.87 16.34 -2.84
C TYR A 176 -7.76 17.31 -3.26
N GLN A 177 -6.54 17.10 -2.76
CA GLN A 177 -5.42 18.00 -3.05
C GLN A 177 -5.08 18.03 -4.54
N LEU A 178 -4.97 16.88 -5.18
CA LEU A 178 -4.63 16.79 -6.61
C LEU A 178 -5.74 17.33 -7.49
N SER A 179 -7.01 17.11 -7.12
CA SER A 179 -8.16 17.67 -7.84
C SER A 179 -8.23 19.21 -7.77
N GLN A 180 -7.64 19.83 -6.74
CA GLN A 180 -7.58 21.30 -6.60
C GLN A 180 -6.30 21.89 -7.23
N LEU A 181 -5.18 21.16 -7.19
CA LEU A 181 -3.87 21.63 -7.64
C LEU A 181 -3.67 21.48 -9.15
N LEU A 182 -4.26 20.46 -9.76
CA LEU A 182 -4.08 20.16 -11.17
C LEU A 182 -5.28 20.64 -12.01
N PRO A 183 -5.05 21.02 -13.28
CA PRO A 183 -6.14 21.25 -14.23
C PRO A 183 -7.05 20.02 -14.34
N ARG A 184 -8.33 20.21 -14.63
CA ARG A 184 -9.34 19.14 -14.73
C ARG A 184 -8.97 18.06 -15.76
N ASP A 185 -8.26 18.43 -16.80
CA ASP A 185 -7.77 17.54 -17.87
C ASP A 185 -6.39 16.93 -17.58
N SER A 186 -5.93 17.04 -16.35
CA SER A 186 -4.59 16.58 -15.93
C SER A 186 -4.63 15.66 -14.70
N TYR A 187 -5.80 15.45 -14.09
CA TYR A 187 -5.96 14.52 -12.97
C TYR A 187 -7.18 13.62 -13.17
N TYR A 188 -6.96 12.32 -13.09
CA TYR A 188 -7.97 11.28 -13.26
C TYR A 188 -7.92 10.30 -12.09
N ARG A 189 -8.97 10.27 -11.28
CA ARG A 189 -9.14 9.30 -10.19
C ARG A 189 -10.11 8.21 -10.59
N LEU A 190 -9.62 6.98 -10.71
CA LEU A 190 -10.46 5.80 -10.90
C LEU A 190 -10.60 5.07 -9.54
N GLN A 191 -11.78 5.18 -8.95
CA GLN A 191 -12.11 4.56 -7.68
C GLN A 191 -13.55 4.05 -7.70
N THR A 192 -13.80 2.92 -7.07
CA THR A 192 -15.15 2.36 -6.95
C THR A 192 -15.47 2.00 -5.51
N THR A 193 -16.76 1.97 -5.20
CA THR A 193 -17.24 1.47 -3.91
C THR A 193 -17.42 -0.04 -4.00
N ILE A 194 -16.83 -0.77 -3.07
CA ILE A 194 -16.99 -2.21 -2.94
C ILE A 194 -17.86 -2.55 -1.73
N GLU A 195 -18.59 -3.66 -1.83
CA GLU A 195 -19.42 -4.13 -0.74
C GLU A 195 -18.57 -4.64 0.42
N LYS A 196 -19.07 -4.46 1.65
CA LYS A 196 -18.41 -4.97 2.87
C LYS A 196 -18.11 -6.47 2.82
N SER A 197 -18.95 -7.24 2.12
CA SER A 197 -18.81 -8.68 1.94
C SER A 197 -17.55 -9.09 1.15
N ILE A 198 -17.00 -8.17 0.34
CA ILE A 198 -15.80 -8.38 -0.49
C ILE A 198 -14.65 -7.41 -0.13
N SER A 199 -14.69 -6.79 1.05
CA SER A 199 -13.68 -5.81 1.47
C SER A 199 -12.53 -6.39 2.29
N ARG A 200 -12.49 -7.71 2.50
CA ARG A 200 -11.42 -8.35 3.29
C ARG A 200 -10.16 -8.51 2.42
N LEU A 201 -9.06 -7.95 2.87
CA LEU A 201 -7.76 -8.02 2.17
C LEU A 201 -7.20 -9.44 2.04
N ASP A 202 -7.58 -10.33 2.94
CA ASP A 202 -7.04 -11.69 3.06
C ASP A 202 -8.00 -12.78 2.62
N GLU A 203 -9.07 -12.44 1.92
CA GLU A 203 -10.03 -13.42 1.40
C GLU A 203 -9.66 -13.79 -0.05
N THR A 204 -9.29 -15.05 -0.25
CA THR A 204 -8.80 -15.57 -1.53
C THR A 204 -9.77 -16.54 -2.20
N GLY A 205 -11.02 -16.63 -1.72
CA GLY A 205 -12.05 -17.48 -2.31
C GLY A 205 -12.38 -17.07 -3.75
N THR A 206 -12.57 -18.04 -4.64
CA THR A 206 -12.82 -17.79 -6.08
C THR A 206 -13.98 -16.82 -6.32
N GLU A 207 -15.07 -16.95 -5.57
CA GLU A 207 -16.23 -16.04 -5.71
C GLU A 207 -15.90 -14.63 -5.24
N HIS A 208 -15.09 -14.49 -4.19
CA HIS A 208 -14.62 -13.19 -3.70
C HIS A 208 -13.77 -12.49 -4.78
N LEU A 209 -12.79 -13.18 -5.34
CA LEU A 209 -11.93 -12.65 -6.41
C LEU A 209 -12.74 -12.30 -7.66
N ARG A 210 -13.72 -13.15 -8.04
CA ARG A 210 -14.62 -12.88 -9.16
C ARG A 210 -15.42 -11.59 -8.96
N ARG A 211 -15.96 -11.35 -7.76
CA ARG A 211 -16.72 -10.14 -7.44
C ARG A 211 -15.85 -8.88 -7.43
N LEU A 212 -14.61 -8.97 -6.96
CA LEU A 212 -13.64 -7.87 -7.06
C LEU A 212 -13.31 -7.56 -8.53
N HIS A 213 -13.09 -8.58 -9.35
CA HIS A 213 -12.86 -8.40 -10.78
C HIS A 213 -14.03 -7.68 -11.48
N LEU A 214 -15.27 -8.12 -11.22
CA LEU A 214 -16.47 -7.48 -11.76
C LEU A 214 -16.64 -6.02 -11.29
N ALA A 215 -16.25 -5.71 -10.04
CA ALA A 215 -16.27 -4.32 -9.55
C ALA A 215 -15.25 -3.45 -10.31
N GLY A 216 -14.07 -3.99 -10.61
CA GLY A 216 -13.07 -3.30 -11.44
C GLY A 216 -13.55 -3.08 -12.88
N GLU A 217 -14.12 -4.10 -13.53
CA GLU A 217 -14.70 -3.95 -14.87
C GLU A 217 -15.82 -2.92 -14.93
N LYS A 218 -16.68 -2.89 -13.89
CA LYS A 218 -17.72 -1.87 -13.78
C LYS A 218 -17.14 -0.48 -13.69
N MET A 219 -16.13 -0.27 -12.85
CA MET A 219 -15.43 1.00 -12.68
C MET A 219 -14.85 1.50 -14.02
N VAL A 220 -14.22 0.61 -14.79
CA VAL A 220 -13.65 0.97 -16.11
C VAL A 220 -14.76 1.40 -17.07
N ARG A 221 -15.86 0.67 -17.16
CA ARG A 221 -16.99 1.06 -18.02
C ARG A 221 -17.54 2.45 -17.64
N GLU A 222 -17.80 2.67 -16.36
CA GLU A 222 -18.35 3.94 -15.87
C GLU A 222 -17.39 5.13 -16.03
N ALA A 223 -16.11 4.91 -16.18
CA ALA A 223 -15.11 5.96 -16.37
C ALA A 223 -14.93 6.38 -17.85
N PHE A 224 -15.34 5.55 -18.80
CA PHE A 224 -15.12 5.77 -20.24
C PHE A 224 -16.41 5.84 -21.07
N ASP A 225 -17.58 5.70 -20.45
CA ASP A 225 -18.91 6.01 -21.01
C ASP A 225 -19.29 7.47 -20.73
#